data_041da4e6db9ce2dc52c34f2c2cb1f0e3
#
_entry.id   041da4e6db9ce2dc52c34f2c2cb1f0e3
#
_cell.length_a   1.000
_cell.length_b   1.000
_cell.length_c   1.000
_cell.angle_alpha   90.00
_cell.angle_beta   90.00
_cell.angle_gamma   90.00
#
_symmetry.space_group_name_H-M   'P 1'
#
loop_
_entity.id
_entity.type
_entity.pdbx_description
1 polymer ?
#
loop_
_entity_poly.entity_id
_entity_poly.type
_entity_poly.pdbx_seq_one_letter_code
_entity_poly.pdbx_strand_id
1 'polypeptide(L)'
;MDGDDEEKPTPKRGRQKLPAVARQSPSEREEEDVRVAAFYQNSGNFVGAYGRGKDAVALDDTDPGAHLALAEAARKLGKLDEAQKEYKRCLELDPVSKDRKVAEKALKEMSGGG
;
A
#
# COMPACT_ATOMS: atom_id res chain seq x y z
N MET A 1 -18.98 -36.68 12.75
CA MET A 1 -18.91 -35.88 12.83
C MET A 1 -18.60 -35.28 12.62
N ASP A 2 -19.12 -36.20 12.55
CA ASP A 2 -18.89 -35.19 12.48
C ASP A 2 -18.45 -34.66 12.30
N GLY A 3 -18.41 -35.30 12.45
CA GLY A 3 -18.07 -34.49 12.71
C GLY A 3 -17.68 -33.89 12.29
N ASP A 4 -18.14 -34.65 12.32
CA ASP A 4 -17.90 -33.74 12.16
C ASP A 4 -17.62 -33.16 11.68
N ASP A 5 -17.69 -33.82 11.84
CA ASP A 5 -17.61 -32.95 11.74
C ASP A 5 -17.36 -32.38 11.32
N GLU A 6 -17.28 -32.74 11.42
CA GLU A 6 -17.22 -31.87 11.42
C GLU A 6 -16.92 -31.13 11.00
N GLU A 7 -17.08 -31.75 11.09
CA GLU A 7 -17.01 -30.79 11.06
C GLU A 7 -16.73 -30.19 10.55
N LYS A 8 -17.00 -30.80 10.51
CA LYS A 8 -16.95 -29.96 10.35
C LYS A 8 -16.70 -29.23 9.79
N PRO A 9 -16.50 -29.75 9.66
CA PRO A 9 -16.37 -28.73 9.48
C PRO A 9 -16.21 -28.06 8.93
N THR A 10 -16.33 -28.52 8.92
CA THR A 10 -16.27 -27.53 8.75
C THR A 10 -15.97 -26.86 8.35
N PRO A 11 -15.91 -27.31 8.29
CA PRO A 11 -15.71 -26.38 8.16
C PRO A 11 -15.43 -25.81 7.75
N LYS A 12 -15.42 -26.14 7.85
CA LYS A 12 -15.34 -25.36 7.81
C LYS A 12 -15.01 -24.74 7.21
N ARG A 13 -15.08 -25.27 7.15
CA ARG A 13 -14.90 -24.51 6.81
C ARG A 13 -14.56 -23.81 6.26
N GLY A 14 -14.42 -24.24 6.06
CA GLY A 14 -14.06 -23.60 5.72
C GLY A 14 -14.08 -22.64 5.95
N ARG A 15 -14.04 -22.36 6.32
CA ARG A 15 -14.04 -21.36 6.70
C ARG A 15 -13.15 -20.90 7.20
N GLN A 16 -12.29 -20.94 7.16
CA GLN A 16 -11.49 -20.59 7.72
C GLN A 16 -10.42 -19.85 7.24
N LYS A 17 -9.69 -19.68 6.25
CA LYS A 17 -8.80 -18.84 5.80
C LYS A 17 -9.18 -17.48 5.85
N LEU A 18 -10.30 -17.17 5.66
CA LEU A 18 -10.80 -15.86 5.86
C LEU A 18 -10.61 -15.37 7.27
N PRO A 19 -10.74 -16.23 8.27
CA PRO A 19 -10.44 -15.81 9.62
C PRO A 19 -9.03 -15.31 9.79
N ALA A 20 -8.07 -15.89 9.09
CA ALA A 20 -6.69 -15.43 9.21
C ALA A 20 -6.54 -14.00 8.71
N VAL A 21 -7.16 -13.69 7.58
CA VAL A 21 -7.12 -12.34 7.06
C VAL A 21 -7.82 -11.38 8.00
N ALA A 22 -8.95 -11.80 8.55
CA ALA A 22 -9.70 -10.95 9.45
C ALA A 22 -8.93 -10.65 10.72
N ARG A 23 -7.95 -11.47 11.06
CA ARG A 23 -7.17 -11.27 12.27
C ARG A 23 -5.94 -10.42 12.08
N GLN A 24 -5.64 -10.01 10.86
CA GLN A 24 -4.49 -9.15 10.65
C GLN A 24 -4.67 -7.85 11.42
N SER A 25 -3.62 -7.37 12.04
CA SER A 25 -3.62 -6.09 12.69
C SER A 25 -3.63 -5.00 11.62
N PRO A 26 -3.99 -3.77 11.97
CA PRO A 26 -3.88 -2.66 11.02
C PRO A 26 -2.48 -2.51 10.46
N SER A 27 -1.44 -2.71 11.27
CA SER A 27 -0.05 -2.63 10.78
C SER A 27 0.23 -3.67 9.72
N GLU A 28 -0.20 -4.91 9.97
CA GLU A 28 0.01 -5.99 9.00
C GLU A 28 -0.70 -5.73 7.70
N ARG A 29 -1.93 -5.22 7.80
CA ARG A 29 -2.70 -4.91 6.59
C ARG A 29 -2.06 -3.76 5.83
N GLU A 30 -1.54 -2.78 6.54
CA GLU A 30 -0.89 -1.64 5.91
C GLU A 30 0.38 -2.10 5.18
N GLU A 31 1.17 -2.96 5.81
CA GLU A 31 2.38 -3.49 5.18
C GLU A 31 2.04 -4.30 3.94
N GLU A 32 0.98 -5.08 4.01
CA GLU A 32 0.53 -5.86 2.86
C GLU A 32 0.08 -4.93 1.74
N ASP A 33 -0.66 -3.87 2.07
CA ASP A 33 -1.13 -2.94 1.05
C ASP A 33 0.04 -2.27 0.33
N VAL A 34 1.11 -1.93 1.06
CA VAL A 34 2.30 -1.35 0.44
C VAL A 34 2.94 -2.34 -0.52
N ARG A 35 3.07 -3.60 -0.12
CA ARG A 35 3.65 -4.62 -0.98
C ARG A 35 2.82 -4.88 -2.22
N VAL A 36 1.50 -4.93 -2.04
CA VAL A 36 0.60 -5.17 -3.17
C VAL A 36 0.59 -3.95 -4.10
N ALA A 37 0.67 -2.75 -3.54
CA ALA A 37 0.78 -1.55 -4.36
C ALA A 37 2.03 -1.60 -5.24
N ALA A 38 3.16 -2.02 -4.67
CA ALA A 38 4.39 -2.15 -5.44
C ALA A 38 4.25 -3.18 -6.56
N PHE A 39 3.59 -4.29 -6.26
CA PHE A 39 3.35 -5.31 -7.28
C PHE A 39 2.51 -4.75 -8.43
N TYR A 40 1.43 -4.05 -8.10
CA TYR A 40 0.58 -3.44 -9.12
C TYR A 40 1.33 -2.38 -9.92
N GLN A 41 2.18 -1.60 -9.24
CA GLN A 41 3.00 -0.59 -9.89
C GLN A 41 3.92 -1.24 -10.93
N ASN A 42 4.58 -2.33 -10.54
CA ASN A 42 5.52 -3.02 -11.42
C ASN A 42 4.82 -3.71 -12.58
N SER A 43 3.59 -4.11 -12.41
CA SER A 43 2.84 -4.78 -13.47
C SER A 43 2.03 -3.81 -14.33
N GLY A 44 2.08 -2.52 -14.03
CA GLY A 44 1.38 -1.50 -14.80
C GLY A 44 -0.06 -1.27 -14.39
N ASN A 45 -0.51 -1.90 -13.30
CA ASN A 45 -1.87 -1.69 -12.81
C ASN A 45 -1.86 -0.51 -11.83
N PHE A 46 -1.81 0.70 -12.40
CA PHE A 46 -1.65 1.90 -11.56
C PHE A 46 -2.92 2.24 -10.78
N VAL A 47 -4.09 1.89 -11.31
CA VAL A 47 -5.33 2.09 -10.56
C VAL A 47 -5.35 1.20 -9.33
N GLY A 48 -4.95 -0.07 -9.48
CA GLY A 48 -4.84 -0.96 -8.33
C GLY A 48 -3.81 -0.48 -7.32
N ALA A 49 -2.66 -0.02 -7.82
CA ALA A 49 -1.62 0.50 -6.95
C ALA A 49 -2.11 1.73 -6.18
N TYR A 50 -2.84 2.60 -6.83
CA TYR A 50 -3.38 3.79 -6.21
C TYR A 50 -4.35 3.43 -5.07
N GLY A 51 -5.27 2.49 -5.35
CA GLY A 51 -6.21 2.04 -4.33
C GLY A 51 -5.53 1.45 -3.11
N ARG A 52 -4.51 0.62 -3.34
CA ARG A 52 -3.78 0.02 -2.23
C ARG A 52 -2.96 1.06 -1.47
N GLY A 53 -2.39 2.03 -2.18
CA GLY A 53 -1.68 3.12 -1.52
C GLY A 53 -2.59 3.95 -0.63
N LYS A 54 -3.80 4.24 -1.10
CA LYS A 54 -4.76 4.97 -0.29
C LYS A 54 -5.15 4.19 0.96
N ASP A 55 -5.34 2.88 0.82
CA ASP A 55 -5.66 2.03 1.97
C ASP A 55 -4.51 2.03 2.97
N ALA A 56 -3.28 1.94 2.48
CA ALA A 56 -2.11 1.92 3.36
C ALA A 56 -2.01 3.21 4.17
N VAL A 57 -2.18 4.36 3.52
CA VAL A 57 -2.13 5.64 4.21
C VAL A 57 -3.27 5.77 5.22
N ALA A 58 -4.46 5.26 4.87
CA ALA A 58 -5.59 5.30 5.78
C ALA A 58 -5.33 4.46 7.03
N LEU A 59 -4.60 3.36 6.89
CA LEU A 59 -4.30 2.49 8.02
C LEU A 59 -3.16 3.03 8.88
N ASP A 60 -2.20 3.71 8.27
CA ASP A 60 -1.08 4.29 9.01
C ASP A 60 -0.51 5.47 8.22
N ASP A 61 -0.96 6.66 8.54
CA ASP A 61 -0.52 7.86 7.84
C ASP A 61 0.84 8.36 8.32
N THR A 62 1.51 7.62 9.20
CA THR A 62 2.85 7.96 9.64
C THR A 62 3.93 7.11 8.98
N ASP A 63 3.55 6.21 8.11
CA ASP A 63 4.50 5.35 7.41
C ASP A 63 4.96 6.03 6.13
N PRO A 64 6.23 6.43 6.04
CA PRO A 64 6.72 7.08 4.81
C PRO A 64 6.57 6.18 3.58
N GLY A 65 6.70 4.85 3.74
CA GLY A 65 6.53 3.93 2.62
C GLY A 65 5.12 3.93 2.05
N ALA A 66 4.12 4.11 2.90
CA ALA A 66 2.73 4.18 2.45
C ALA A 66 2.51 5.43 1.59
N HIS A 67 3.04 6.56 2.05
CA HIS A 67 2.92 7.81 1.28
C HIS A 67 3.68 7.71 -0.04
N LEU A 68 4.85 7.05 -0.03
CA LEU A 68 5.61 6.87 -1.25
C LEU A 68 4.82 6.02 -2.26
N ALA A 69 4.23 4.92 -1.80
CA ALA A 69 3.44 4.05 -2.67
C ALA A 69 2.29 4.82 -3.31
N LEU A 70 1.60 5.62 -2.52
CA LEU A 70 0.49 6.42 -3.03
C LEU A 70 0.99 7.47 -4.02
N ALA A 71 2.10 8.13 -3.70
CA ALA A 71 2.67 9.16 -4.57
C ALA A 71 3.03 8.59 -5.94
N GLU A 72 3.68 7.43 -5.94
CA GLU A 72 4.12 6.80 -7.20
C GLU A 72 2.92 6.46 -8.08
N ALA A 73 1.89 5.88 -7.49
CA ALA A 73 0.69 5.53 -8.23
C ALA A 73 -0.04 6.77 -8.73
N ALA A 74 -0.15 7.77 -7.88
CA ALA A 74 -0.82 9.02 -8.25
C ALA A 74 -0.10 9.68 -9.44
N ARG A 75 1.23 9.68 -9.40
CA ARG A 75 2.03 10.26 -10.48
C ARG A 75 1.75 9.55 -11.79
N LYS A 76 1.72 8.22 -11.77
CA LYS A 76 1.46 7.44 -12.98
C LYS A 76 0.06 7.69 -13.54
N LEU A 77 -0.89 8.02 -12.69
CA LEU A 77 -2.25 8.31 -13.11
C LEU A 77 -2.45 9.77 -13.50
N GLY A 78 -1.40 10.57 -13.45
CA GLY A 78 -1.50 11.98 -13.80
C GLY A 78 -2.06 12.86 -12.71
N LYS A 79 -2.21 12.32 -11.50
CA LYS A 79 -2.69 13.09 -10.36
C LYS A 79 -1.50 13.79 -9.71
N LEU A 80 -0.98 14.80 -10.42
CA LEU A 80 0.33 15.35 -10.09
C LEU A 80 0.34 16.14 -8.79
N ASP A 81 -0.73 16.89 -8.50
CA ASP A 81 -0.80 17.65 -7.25
C ASP A 81 -0.81 16.69 -6.05
N GLU A 82 -1.58 15.63 -6.16
CA GLU A 82 -1.62 14.63 -5.09
C GLU A 82 -0.28 13.94 -4.95
N ALA A 83 0.35 13.56 -6.06
CA ALA A 83 1.65 12.91 -6.04
C ALA A 83 2.68 13.78 -5.34
N GLN A 84 2.72 15.06 -5.68
CA GLN A 84 3.67 15.98 -5.10
C GLN A 84 3.48 16.09 -3.58
N LYS A 85 2.24 16.20 -3.16
CA LYS A 85 1.90 16.27 -1.74
C LYS A 85 2.37 15.02 -1.00
N GLU A 86 2.14 13.84 -1.59
CA GLU A 86 2.48 12.59 -0.94
C GLU A 86 4.00 12.35 -0.92
N TYR A 87 4.72 12.73 -1.96
CA TYR A 87 6.18 12.65 -1.93
C TYR A 87 6.74 13.54 -0.82
N LYS A 88 6.20 14.75 -0.67
CA LYS A 88 6.65 15.65 0.39
C LYS A 88 6.37 15.07 1.76
N ARG A 89 5.19 14.46 1.91
CA ARG A 89 4.84 13.86 3.20
C ARG A 89 5.77 12.70 3.52
N CYS A 90 6.11 11.90 2.50
CA CYS A 90 7.08 10.82 2.68
C CYS A 90 8.39 11.36 3.26
N LEU A 91 8.90 12.44 2.70
CA LEU A 91 10.16 13.01 3.17
C LEU A 91 10.06 13.56 4.58
N GLU A 92 8.91 14.11 4.96
CA GLU A 92 8.70 14.63 6.32
C GLU A 92 8.75 13.53 7.36
N LEU A 93 8.46 12.31 6.97
CA LEU A 93 8.37 11.18 7.89
C LEU A 93 9.67 10.39 8.01
N ASP A 94 10.76 10.96 7.51
CA ASP A 94 12.09 10.39 7.66
C ASP A 94 12.21 8.97 7.08
N PRO A 95 12.04 8.81 5.79
CA PRO A 95 12.06 7.50 5.16
C PRO A 95 13.47 6.90 5.14
N VAL A 96 13.54 5.59 4.85
CA VAL A 96 14.83 4.95 4.63
C VAL A 96 15.50 5.59 3.41
N SER A 97 16.83 5.47 3.34
CA SER A 97 17.63 6.14 2.30
C SER A 97 17.15 5.87 0.89
N LYS A 98 16.79 4.64 0.60
CA LYS A 98 16.32 4.26 -0.72
C LYS A 98 15.06 5.05 -1.08
N ASP A 99 14.10 5.09 -0.16
CA ASP A 99 12.84 5.78 -0.41
C ASP A 99 13.03 7.28 -0.47
N ARG A 100 13.94 7.81 0.35
CA ARG A 100 14.27 9.22 0.33
C ARG A 100 14.76 9.64 -1.05
N LYS A 101 15.66 8.86 -1.62
CA LYS A 101 16.20 9.17 -2.94
C LYS A 101 15.13 9.16 -4.02
N VAL A 102 14.22 8.19 -3.94
CA VAL A 102 13.12 8.09 -4.90
C VAL A 102 12.23 9.33 -4.80
N ALA A 103 11.86 9.71 -3.59
CA ALA A 103 10.97 10.85 -3.40
C ALA A 103 11.63 12.16 -3.82
N GLU A 104 12.90 12.35 -3.46
CA GLU A 104 13.63 13.55 -3.84
C GLU A 104 13.76 13.68 -5.34
N LYS A 105 14.11 12.58 -5.99
CA LYS A 105 14.25 12.58 -7.44
C LYS A 105 12.92 12.90 -8.12
N ALA A 106 11.85 12.28 -7.63
CA ALA A 106 10.52 12.49 -8.21
C ALA A 106 10.10 13.95 -8.08
N LEU A 107 10.30 14.54 -6.91
CA LEU A 107 9.93 15.93 -6.71
C LEU A 107 10.77 16.87 -7.59
N LYS A 108 12.03 16.56 -7.75
CA LYS A 108 12.90 17.34 -8.61
C LYS A 108 12.41 17.28 -10.05
N GLU A 109 12.08 16.09 -10.53
CA GLU A 109 11.60 15.92 -11.89
C GLU A 109 10.27 16.62 -12.10
N MET A 110 9.39 16.56 -11.10
CA MET A 110 8.06 17.16 -11.24
C MET A 110 8.11 18.68 -11.18
N SER A 111 8.99 19.25 -10.38
CA SER A 111 9.06 20.71 -10.24
C SER A 111 10.00 21.34 -11.22
N GLY A 112 11.14 20.67 -11.47
CA GLY A 112 12.13 21.29 -12.31
C GLY A 112 12.05 20.77 -13.70
N GLY A 113 11.26 19.78 -13.85
CA GLY A 113 11.19 19.11 -15.08
C GLY A 113 11.05 20.03 -16.17
N GLY A 114 10.74 21.08 -15.74
CA GLY A 114 10.71 22.10 -16.72
C GLY A 114 11.96 21.97 -17.38
#